data_adb4276f7168ea70eeb0f35b3600c817
#
_entry.id   adb4276f7168ea70eeb0f35b3600c817
#
_cell.length_a   1.000
_cell.length_b   1.000
_cell.length_c   1.000
_cell.angle_alpha   90.00
_cell.angle_beta   90.00
_cell.angle_gamma   90.00
#
_symmetry.space_group_name_H-M   'P 1'
#
loop_
_entity.id
_entity.type
_entity.pdbx_description
1 polymer ?
#
loop_
_entity_poly.entity_id
_entity_poly.type
_entity_poly.pdbx_seq_one_letter_code
_entity_poly.pdbx_strand_id
1 'polypeptide(L)'
;MLLQKQTAWKGFDLMKRFYLAYGSNLNIQQMQSRCPDAKIVGTAEIKGYELLFKGSKTGSYLTIEKAENSSVPVAVWKVSVADERSLDVYEGFPNFYYKTEMEVTVNRRKIKAFVYIMHEYRPLGKPSYRYVRTCAEGYRNFGFDCKYLDEAYEKSAKGVK
;
A
#
# COMPACT_ATOMS: atom_id res chain seq x y z
N MET A 1 24.96 8.94 -30.72
CA MET A 1 25.24 8.39 -29.36
C MET A 1 24.42 9.01 -28.26
N LEU A 2 24.25 10.31 -28.23
CA LEU A 2 23.42 11.02 -27.24
C LEU A 2 21.91 10.72 -27.38
N LEU A 3 21.39 10.60 -28.59
CA LEU A 3 19.99 10.28 -28.88
C LEU A 3 19.58 8.85 -28.44
N GLN A 4 20.49 7.89 -28.57
CA GLN A 4 20.20 6.51 -28.12
C GLN A 4 20.16 6.37 -26.60
N LYS A 5 20.99 7.16 -25.89
CA LYS A 5 20.96 7.19 -24.41
C LYS A 5 19.68 7.86 -23.88
N GLN A 6 19.19 8.90 -24.57
CA GLN A 6 17.94 9.56 -24.18
C GLN A 6 16.70 8.69 -24.41
N THR A 7 16.70 7.90 -25.49
CA THR A 7 15.58 6.97 -25.78
C THR A 7 15.55 5.80 -24.80
N ALA A 8 16.71 5.27 -24.41
CA ALA A 8 16.81 4.21 -23.40
C ALA A 8 16.34 4.70 -22.02
N TRP A 9 16.63 5.95 -21.67
CA TRP A 9 16.15 6.55 -20.41
C TRP A 9 14.64 6.73 -20.38
N LYS A 10 14.03 7.20 -21.47
CA LYS A 10 12.58 7.36 -21.59
C LYS A 10 11.88 6.01 -21.56
N GLY A 11 12.43 4.97 -22.20
CA GLY A 11 11.89 3.61 -22.15
C GLY A 11 11.96 3.00 -20.76
N PHE A 12 13.02 3.25 -20.02
CA PHE A 12 13.20 2.80 -18.63
C PHE A 12 12.20 3.47 -17.69
N ASP A 13 11.95 4.78 -17.85
CA ASP A 13 10.98 5.53 -17.04
C ASP A 13 9.53 5.09 -17.31
N LEU A 14 9.20 4.72 -18.56
CA LEU A 14 7.88 4.20 -18.95
C LEU A 14 7.58 2.81 -18.33
N MET A 15 8.60 2.06 -17.91
CA MET A 15 8.45 0.75 -17.26
C MET A 15 8.23 0.87 -15.75
N LYS A 16 8.38 2.05 -15.16
CA LYS A 16 8.11 2.29 -13.75
C LYS A 16 6.65 2.66 -13.54
N ARG A 17 6.08 2.17 -12.44
CA ARG A 17 4.70 2.45 -12.06
C ARG A 17 4.64 3.09 -10.68
N PHE A 18 3.53 3.78 -10.41
CA PHE A 18 3.24 4.30 -9.08
C PHE A 18 2.46 3.26 -8.28
N TYR A 19 2.85 3.09 -7.03
CA TYR A 19 2.28 2.15 -6.08
C TYR A 19 1.82 2.89 -4.83
N LEU A 20 0.62 2.57 -4.36
CA LEU A 20 0.04 3.14 -3.13
C LEU A 20 0.19 2.15 -1.98
N ALA A 21 0.95 2.55 -0.96
CA ALA A 21 1.14 1.77 0.26
C ALA A 21 0.32 2.36 1.40
N TYR A 22 -0.46 1.53 2.09
CA TYR A 22 -1.27 1.95 3.23
C TYR A 22 -1.01 1.11 4.50
N GLY A 23 -0.22 0.07 4.42
CA GLY A 23 0.03 -0.88 5.51
C GLY A 23 1.52 -1.06 5.80
N SER A 24 2.00 -2.31 5.84
CA SER A 24 3.40 -2.61 6.17
C SER A 24 4.42 -2.00 5.21
N ASN A 25 4.03 -1.74 3.96
CA ASN A 25 4.91 -1.10 2.98
C ASN A 25 5.04 0.42 3.16
N LEU A 26 4.40 1.00 4.16
CA LEU A 26 4.73 2.31 4.70
C LEU A 26 6.01 2.29 5.51
N ASN A 27 6.39 1.13 6.04
CA ASN A 27 7.65 0.98 6.77
C ASN A 27 8.81 1.08 5.78
N ILE A 28 9.54 2.20 5.82
CA ILE A 28 10.57 2.52 4.82
C ILE A 28 11.66 1.44 4.82
N GLN A 29 12.09 0.98 5.98
CA GLN A 29 13.13 -0.04 6.08
C GLN A 29 12.70 -1.34 5.41
N GLN A 30 11.47 -1.78 5.66
CA GLN A 30 10.94 -2.99 5.03
C GLN A 30 10.74 -2.82 3.53
N MET A 31 10.20 -1.69 3.12
CA MET A 31 9.99 -1.42 1.69
C MET A 31 11.30 -1.38 0.92
N GLN A 32 12.33 -0.74 1.45
CA GLN A 32 13.66 -0.69 0.82
C GLN A 32 14.30 -2.09 0.69
N SER A 33 14.10 -2.94 1.69
CA SER A 33 14.60 -4.32 1.64
C SER A 33 13.85 -5.15 0.59
N ARG A 34 12.53 -4.94 0.48
CA ARG A 34 11.66 -5.69 -0.43
C ARG A 34 11.77 -5.21 -1.87
N CYS A 35 11.90 -3.90 -2.05
CA CYS A 35 11.89 -3.21 -3.33
C CYS A 35 13.07 -2.24 -3.42
N PRO A 36 14.27 -2.73 -3.77
CA PRO A 36 15.48 -1.89 -3.75
C PRO A 36 15.46 -0.70 -4.71
N ASP A 37 14.68 -0.78 -5.79
CA ASP A 37 14.59 0.30 -6.79
C ASP A 37 13.52 1.35 -6.45
N ALA A 38 12.72 1.10 -5.41
CA ALA A 38 11.58 1.94 -5.07
C ALA A 38 12.02 3.32 -4.58
N LYS A 39 11.32 4.36 -5.02
CA LYS A 39 11.56 5.73 -4.62
C LYS A 39 10.28 6.37 -4.10
N ILE A 40 10.39 7.09 -3.00
CA ILE A 40 9.27 7.84 -2.44
C ILE A 40 8.97 9.03 -3.36
N VAL A 41 7.71 9.14 -3.80
CA VAL A 41 7.22 10.29 -4.57
C VAL A 41 6.62 11.33 -3.63
N GLY A 42 5.84 10.88 -2.66
CA GLY A 42 5.17 11.74 -1.68
C GLY A 42 4.06 10.99 -0.98
N THR A 43 3.11 11.73 -0.45
CA THR A 43 1.93 11.20 0.25
C THR A 43 0.65 11.64 -0.45
N ALA A 44 -0.40 10.86 -0.27
CA ALA A 44 -1.72 11.14 -0.84
C ALA A 44 -2.81 10.55 0.07
N GLU A 45 -4.06 10.73 -0.32
CA GLU A 45 -5.20 10.11 0.35
C GLU A 45 -6.04 9.36 -0.67
N ILE A 46 -6.49 8.16 -0.29
CA ILE A 46 -7.52 7.44 -1.02
C ILE A 46 -8.86 7.81 -0.38
N LYS A 47 -9.65 8.63 -1.05
CA LYS A 47 -10.95 9.08 -0.57
C LYS A 47 -12.01 8.01 -0.82
N GLY A 48 -12.97 7.89 0.11
CA GLY A 48 -14.08 6.95 -0.02
C GLY A 48 -13.71 5.52 0.34
N TYR A 49 -12.67 5.34 1.13
CA TYR A 49 -12.20 4.04 1.62
C TYR A 49 -11.86 4.12 3.09
N GLU A 50 -11.90 3.00 3.78
CA GLU A 50 -11.48 2.85 5.16
C GLU A 50 -10.49 1.69 5.31
N LEU A 51 -9.67 1.72 6.37
CA LEU A 51 -8.77 0.63 6.74
C LEU A 51 -9.50 -0.41 7.56
N LEU A 52 -9.24 -1.68 7.26
CA LEU A 52 -9.71 -2.83 8.04
C LEU A 52 -8.59 -3.85 8.19
N PHE A 53 -8.59 -4.60 9.30
CA PHE A 53 -7.78 -5.80 9.44
C PHE A 53 -8.64 -7.01 9.08
N LYS A 54 -8.22 -7.73 8.05
CA LYS A 54 -8.92 -8.93 7.54
C LYS A 54 -7.89 -10.01 7.20
N GLY A 55 -8.34 -11.22 7.04
CA GLY A 55 -7.38 -12.25 6.65
C GLY A 55 -7.95 -13.66 6.72
N SER A 56 -7.12 -14.55 7.20
CA SER A 56 -7.39 -15.97 7.34
C SER A 56 -7.13 -16.42 8.79
N LYS A 57 -7.31 -17.72 9.04
CA LYS A 57 -6.99 -18.34 10.34
C LYS A 57 -5.51 -18.16 10.74
N THR A 58 -4.62 -17.93 9.76
CA THR A 58 -3.18 -17.84 9.99
C THR A 58 -2.69 -16.42 10.21
N GLY A 59 -3.50 -15.42 9.95
CA GLY A 59 -3.12 -14.02 10.18
C GLY A 59 -4.10 -13.03 9.58
N SER A 60 -4.10 -11.84 10.14
CA SER A 60 -4.89 -10.72 9.68
C SER A 60 -3.98 -9.55 9.33
N TYR A 61 -4.27 -8.89 8.23
CA TYR A 61 -3.46 -7.84 7.64
C TYR A 61 -4.36 -6.68 7.20
N LEU A 62 -3.77 -5.52 6.96
CA LEU A 62 -4.51 -4.36 6.49
C LEU A 62 -5.00 -4.53 5.06
N THR A 63 -6.21 -4.07 4.84
CA THR A 63 -6.82 -3.86 3.54
C THR A 63 -7.66 -2.60 3.58
N ILE A 64 -8.18 -2.19 2.44
CA ILE A 64 -9.09 -1.05 2.33
C ILE A 64 -10.39 -1.51 1.68
N GLU A 65 -11.49 -0.93 2.13
CA GLU A 65 -12.82 -1.17 1.54
C GLU A 65 -13.57 0.14 1.41
N LYS A 66 -14.53 0.19 0.50
CA LYS A 66 -15.33 1.40 0.26
C LYS A 66 -16.08 1.82 1.52
N ALA A 67 -15.97 3.09 1.87
CA ALA A 67 -16.67 3.69 3.00
C ALA A 67 -16.84 5.18 2.72
N GLU A 68 -18.09 5.62 2.57
CA GLU A 68 -18.40 7.04 2.35
C GLU A 68 -17.86 7.89 3.50
N ASN A 69 -17.39 9.09 3.16
CA ASN A 69 -16.86 10.09 4.10
C ASN A 69 -15.61 9.65 4.89
N SER A 70 -14.97 8.56 4.44
CA SER A 70 -13.70 8.11 4.99
C SER A 70 -12.56 8.36 4.01
N SER A 71 -11.34 8.35 4.50
CA SER A 71 -10.14 8.41 3.67
C SER A 71 -9.01 7.61 4.31
N VAL A 72 -8.07 7.18 3.49
CA VAL A 72 -6.91 6.40 3.92
C VAL A 72 -5.64 7.12 3.49
N PRO A 73 -4.73 7.44 4.41
CA PRO A 73 -3.45 8.03 4.04
C PRO A 73 -2.55 6.97 3.41
N VAL A 74 -1.86 7.36 2.35
CA VAL A 74 -0.97 6.46 1.60
C VAL A 74 0.34 7.13 1.27
N ALA A 75 1.41 6.32 1.20
CA ALA A 75 2.65 6.72 0.54
C ALA A 75 2.56 6.35 -0.93
N VAL A 76 3.07 7.22 -1.77
CA VAL A 76 3.20 6.98 -3.21
C VAL A 76 4.65 6.64 -3.50
N TRP A 77 4.87 5.43 -4.02
CA TRP A 77 6.17 4.93 -4.41
C TRP A 77 6.25 4.80 -5.92
N LYS A 78 7.39 5.12 -6.50
CA LYS A 78 7.71 4.78 -7.88
C LYS A 78 8.50 3.48 -7.86
N VAL A 79 7.99 2.44 -8.50
CA VAL A 79 8.53 1.08 -8.43
C VAL A 79 8.92 0.57 -9.82
N SER A 80 9.98 -0.24 -9.88
CA SER A 80 10.39 -0.93 -11.09
C SER A 80 9.53 -2.17 -11.35
N VAL A 81 9.65 -2.76 -12.52
CA VAL A 81 9.00 -4.04 -12.84
C VAL A 81 9.45 -5.14 -11.86
N ALA A 82 10.74 -5.17 -11.52
CA ALA A 82 11.27 -6.14 -10.55
C ALA A 82 10.68 -5.92 -9.16
N ASP A 83 10.55 -4.67 -8.72
CA ASP A 83 9.91 -4.31 -7.45
C ASP A 83 8.45 -4.77 -7.43
N GLU A 84 7.70 -4.53 -8.50
CA GLU A 84 6.29 -4.95 -8.58
C GLU A 84 6.16 -6.47 -8.48
N ARG A 85 7.06 -7.23 -9.09
CA ARG A 85 7.09 -8.69 -8.94
C ARG A 85 7.35 -9.12 -7.50
N SER A 86 8.24 -8.43 -6.80
CA SER A 86 8.50 -8.69 -5.38
C SER A 86 7.28 -8.37 -4.52
N LEU A 87 6.57 -7.29 -4.83
CA LEU A 87 5.31 -6.94 -4.17
C LEU A 87 4.24 -7.99 -4.43
N ASP A 88 4.10 -8.46 -5.67
CA ASP A 88 3.13 -9.50 -6.04
C ASP A 88 3.33 -10.76 -5.19
N VAL A 89 4.58 -11.18 -5.01
CA VAL A 89 4.90 -12.33 -4.16
C VAL A 89 4.56 -12.06 -2.70
N TYR A 90 4.97 -10.91 -2.21
CA TYR A 90 4.74 -10.51 -0.81
C TYR A 90 3.25 -10.46 -0.47
N GLU A 91 2.44 -9.91 -1.37
CA GLU A 91 1.00 -9.75 -1.16
C GLU A 91 0.19 -11.02 -1.50
N GLY A 92 0.83 -12.05 -2.01
CA GLY A 92 0.12 -13.27 -2.44
C GLY A 92 -0.85 -12.98 -3.58
N PHE A 93 -0.44 -12.11 -4.51
CA PHE A 93 -1.23 -11.77 -5.70
C PHE A 93 -1.24 -12.95 -6.69
N PRO A 94 -2.36 -13.27 -7.30
CA PRO A 94 -3.69 -12.65 -7.19
C PRO A 94 -4.63 -13.30 -6.17
N ASN A 95 -4.18 -14.31 -5.43
CA ASN A 95 -5.07 -15.17 -4.63
C ASN A 95 -5.47 -14.53 -3.28
N PHE A 96 -4.54 -13.85 -2.62
CA PHE A 96 -4.81 -13.20 -1.33
C PHE A 96 -5.23 -11.75 -1.53
N TYR A 97 -4.43 -10.98 -2.26
CA TYR A 97 -4.74 -9.63 -2.70
C TYR A 97 -4.90 -9.58 -4.22
N TYR A 98 -5.75 -8.71 -4.71
CA TYR A 98 -5.81 -8.34 -6.12
C TYR A 98 -5.25 -6.93 -6.30
N LYS A 99 -4.95 -6.56 -7.54
CA LYS A 99 -4.50 -5.21 -7.88
C LYS A 99 -5.59 -4.46 -8.62
N THR A 100 -5.72 -3.18 -8.30
CA THR A 100 -6.56 -2.25 -9.05
C THR A 100 -5.84 -0.93 -9.23
N GLU A 101 -6.26 -0.14 -10.19
CA GLU A 101 -5.71 1.19 -10.41
C GLU A 101 -6.64 2.23 -9.77
N MET A 102 -6.03 3.24 -9.18
CA MET A 102 -6.72 4.39 -8.60
C MET A 102 -6.03 5.67 -9.01
N GLU A 103 -6.82 6.73 -9.14
CA GLU A 103 -6.31 8.08 -9.31
C GLU A 103 -6.19 8.74 -7.94
N VAL A 104 -5.01 9.30 -7.65
CA VAL A 104 -4.74 10.08 -6.43
C VAL A 104 -4.01 11.36 -6.80
N THR A 105 -4.06 12.34 -5.92
CA THR A 105 -3.32 13.59 -6.07
C THR A 105 -2.10 13.57 -5.15
N VAL A 106 -0.91 13.66 -5.74
CA VAL A 106 0.35 13.76 -5.04
C VAL A 106 1.14 14.95 -5.59
N ASN A 107 1.69 15.79 -4.71
CA ASN A 107 2.43 16.99 -5.13
C ASN A 107 1.62 17.86 -6.13
N ARG A 108 0.32 18.03 -5.90
CA ARG A 108 -0.62 18.78 -6.73
C ARG A 108 -0.84 18.21 -8.14
N ARG A 109 -0.45 16.97 -8.38
CA ARG A 109 -0.65 16.27 -9.65
C ARG A 109 -1.53 15.05 -9.45
N LYS A 110 -2.44 14.84 -10.39
CA LYS A 110 -3.22 13.60 -10.46
C LYS A 110 -2.39 12.54 -11.15
N ILE A 111 -2.28 11.38 -10.51
CA ILE A 111 -1.57 10.23 -11.06
C ILE A 111 -2.43 8.99 -10.96
N LYS A 112 -2.21 8.05 -11.87
CA LYS A 112 -2.74 6.68 -11.76
C LYS A 112 -1.71 5.82 -11.07
N ALA A 113 -2.15 5.08 -10.04
CA ALA A 113 -1.28 4.20 -9.28
C ALA A 113 -2.00 2.89 -9.03
N PHE A 114 -1.25 1.80 -8.87
CA PHE A 114 -1.85 0.54 -8.48
C PHE A 114 -1.82 0.38 -6.96
N VAL A 115 -2.78 -0.38 -6.46
CA VAL A 115 -2.93 -0.67 -5.05
C VAL A 115 -3.37 -2.12 -4.89
N TYR A 116 -2.91 -2.78 -3.84
CA TYR A 116 -3.36 -4.13 -3.49
C TYR A 116 -4.54 -4.04 -2.54
N ILE A 117 -5.58 -4.80 -2.84
CA ILE A 117 -6.77 -4.91 -1.99
C ILE A 117 -7.00 -6.39 -1.72
N MET A 118 -7.18 -6.74 -0.45
CA MET A 118 -7.52 -8.11 -0.07
C MET A 118 -8.92 -8.44 -0.60
N HIS A 119 -9.10 -9.64 -1.13
CA HIS A 119 -10.43 -10.08 -1.58
C HIS A 119 -11.46 -9.90 -0.48
N GLU A 120 -12.55 -9.23 -0.78
CA GLU A 120 -13.52 -8.72 0.21
C GLU A 120 -14.24 -9.83 0.99
N TYR A 121 -14.29 -11.05 0.47
CA TYR A 121 -14.92 -12.17 1.16
C TYR A 121 -14.16 -12.61 2.42
N ARG A 122 -12.91 -12.18 2.61
CA ARG A 122 -12.14 -12.56 3.79
C ARG A 122 -12.68 -11.88 5.04
N PRO A 123 -12.72 -12.60 6.17
CA PRO A 123 -13.33 -12.09 7.40
C PRO A 123 -12.46 -11.05 8.10
N LEU A 124 -13.10 -10.20 8.89
CA LEU A 124 -12.43 -9.36 9.86
C LEU A 124 -11.62 -10.23 10.83
N GLY A 125 -10.48 -9.72 11.25
CA GLY A 125 -9.61 -10.48 12.12
C GLY A 125 -8.76 -9.58 13.02
N LYS A 126 -8.13 -10.20 14.01
CA LYS A 126 -7.23 -9.52 14.93
C LYS A 126 -5.79 -9.72 14.44
N PRO A 127 -5.07 -8.62 14.11
CA PRO A 127 -3.69 -8.74 13.66
C PRO A 127 -2.75 -9.10 14.82
N SER A 128 -1.56 -9.61 14.49
CA SER A 128 -0.50 -9.79 15.46
C SER A 128 0.05 -8.44 15.91
N TYR A 129 0.54 -8.39 17.13
CA TYR A 129 1.21 -7.20 17.67
C TYR A 129 2.39 -6.77 16.78
N ARG A 130 3.18 -7.74 16.31
CA ARG A 130 4.34 -7.49 15.45
C ARG A 130 3.95 -6.80 14.15
N TYR A 131 2.88 -7.24 13.51
CA TYR A 131 2.39 -6.62 12.27
C TYR A 131 1.90 -5.19 12.51
N VAL A 132 1.10 -4.97 13.54
CA VAL A 132 0.61 -3.62 13.90
C VAL A 132 1.79 -2.69 14.18
N ARG A 133 2.78 -3.16 14.91
CA ARG A 133 4.00 -2.38 15.21
C ARG A 133 4.75 -1.98 13.94
N THR A 134 4.90 -2.89 12.99
CA THR A 134 5.51 -2.60 11.69
C THR A 134 4.76 -1.52 10.95
N CYS A 135 3.43 -1.60 10.90
CA CYS A 135 2.59 -0.58 10.28
C CYS A 135 2.69 0.77 11.00
N ALA A 136 2.70 0.76 12.34
CA ALA A 136 2.82 1.98 13.14
C ALA A 136 4.16 2.69 12.91
N GLU A 137 5.25 1.96 12.78
CA GLU A 137 6.54 2.52 12.39
C GLU A 137 6.47 3.20 11.02
N GLY A 138 5.81 2.58 10.06
CA GLY A 138 5.58 3.15 8.74
C GLY A 138 4.75 4.44 8.80
N TYR A 139 3.70 4.46 9.60
CA TYR A 139 2.89 5.67 9.84
C TYR A 139 3.76 6.81 10.38
N ARG A 140 4.62 6.51 11.35
CA ARG A 140 5.57 7.49 11.90
C ARG A 140 6.58 7.96 10.85
N ASN A 141 7.07 7.07 9.98
CA ASN A 141 7.99 7.43 8.90
C ASN A 141 7.41 8.53 8.00
N PHE A 142 6.11 8.51 7.75
CA PHE A 142 5.43 9.48 6.88
C PHE A 142 4.68 10.56 7.63
N GLY A 143 4.74 10.57 8.97
CA GLY A 143 4.04 11.56 9.78
C GLY A 143 2.52 11.40 9.78
N PHE A 144 2.02 10.20 9.52
CA PHE A 144 0.59 9.92 9.55
C PHE A 144 0.08 9.72 10.98
N ASP A 145 -1.17 10.11 11.22
CA ASP A 145 -1.83 9.92 12.50
C ASP A 145 -2.15 8.44 12.71
N CYS A 146 -1.66 7.87 13.81
CA CYS A 146 -1.90 6.47 14.15
C CYS A 146 -3.37 6.16 14.48
N LYS A 147 -4.23 7.17 14.61
CA LYS A 147 -5.69 6.97 14.83
C LYS A 147 -6.31 6.06 13.76
N TYR A 148 -5.82 6.13 12.53
CA TYR A 148 -6.32 5.26 11.44
C TYR A 148 -6.12 3.78 11.76
N LEU A 149 -4.97 3.43 12.34
CA LEU A 149 -4.68 2.05 12.77
C LEU A 149 -5.52 1.66 13.97
N ASP A 150 -5.68 2.57 14.93
CA ASP A 150 -6.50 2.32 16.14
C ASP A 150 -7.96 2.09 15.76
N GLU A 151 -8.51 2.92 14.90
CA GLU A 151 -9.89 2.78 14.41
C GLU A 151 -10.08 1.48 13.63
N ALA A 152 -9.14 1.12 12.77
CA ALA A 152 -9.18 -0.15 12.02
C ALA A 152 -9.12 -1.33 12.98
N TYR A 153 -8.28 -1.27 14.00
CA TYR A 153 -8.17 -2.32 15.02
C TYR A 153 -9.49 -2.49 15.79
N GLU A 154 -10.08 -1.38 16.25
CA GLU A 154 -11.35 -1.44 16.98
C GLU A 154 -12.47 -2.07 16.16
N LYS A 155 -12.64 -1.63 14.92
CA LYS A 155 -13.66 -2.19 14.01
C LYS A 155 -13.46 -3.67 13.77
N SER A 156 -12.23 -4.09 13.54
CA SER A 156 -11.89 -5.46 13.19
C SER A 156 -11.94 -6.41 14.39
N ALA A 157 -11.43 -5.98 15.54
CA ALA A 157 -11.44 -6.78 16.75
C ALA A 157 -12.87 -7.02 17.30
N LYS A 158 -13.76 -6.03 17.17
CA LYS A 158 -15.18 -6.17 17.57
C LYS A 158 -15.96 -7.14 16.68
N GLY A 159 -15.54 -7.32 15.42
CA GLY A 159 -16.13 -8.26 14.48
C GLY A 159 -15.69 -9.71 14.69
N VAL A 160 -14.70 -9.95 15.54
CA VAL A 160 -14.18 -11.29 15.85
C VAL A 160 -14.86 -11.81 17.10
N LYS A 161 -15.72 -12.81 16.92
CA LYS A 161 -16.33 -13.54 18.04
C LYS A 161 -15.48 -14.73 18.43
#